data_cb7379a7a1b8f95b400a3d48cf78e13c
#
_entry.id   cb7379a7a1b8f95b400a3d48cf78e13c
#
_cell.length_a   1.000
_cell.length_b   1.000
_cell.length_c   1.000
_cell.angle_alpha   90.00
_cell.angle_beta   90.00
_cell.angle_gamma   90.00
#
_symmetry.space_group_name_H-M   'P 1'
#
loop_
_entity.id
_entity.type
_entity.pdbx_description
1 polymer ?
#
loop_
_entity_poly.entity_id
_entity_poly.type
_entity_poly.pdbx_seq_one_letter_code
_entity_poly.pdbx_strand_id
1 'polypeptide(L)'
;MREKRITMGKYFGTDGFRGEANKVLTADHAYKIGRYLGWYYNQNHRGRIVIGKDTRRSSYMFEYALVAGITASGADAFLLHVTTTPSVAYVVRTENFDCGIMVSASHNPYYDNGIKVMDGNGHKISAEVEAALEKYIDGEMGELPFALRDKVGVARDYAIGRNRYIGYLISLATRSYDGMRVGLDCSNGSTFNIAKSVFDALGAKTYVVGNEPDGTNINMGCGSTHIENLQRLVREKNLDCGFAFDGDADRCIAVDENGMEVHGDYILYVCGKYLKECGRLQNNTVVATIMSNMGLFK
;
A
#
# COMPACT_ATOMS: atom_id res chain seq x y z
N MET A 1 -32.41 -9.96 11.59
CA MET A 1 -31.57 -9.51 10.46
C MET A 1 -30.69 -10.67 10.02
N ARG A 2 -30.84 -11.16 8.79
CA ARG A 2 -29.98 -12.24 8.29
C ARG A 2 -28.61 -11.63 8.02
N GLU A 3 -27.59 -12.09 8.73
CA GLU A 3 -26.18 -11.84 8.38
C GLU A 3 -25.97 -12.30 6.93
N LYS A 4 -25.70 -11.34 6.04
CA LYS A 4 -25.16 -11.67 4.73
C LYS A 4 -23.77 -12.26 4.98
N ARG A 5 -23.64 -13.60 4.88
CA ARG A 5 -22.34 -14.25 4.76
C ARG A 5 -21.64 -13.57 3.57
N ILE A 6 -20.56 -12.88 3.84
CA ILE A 6 -19.63 -12.41 2.80
C ILE A 6 -19.05 -13.67 2.19
N THR A 7 -19.60 -14.10 1.05
CA THR A 7 -18.96 -15.16 0.25
C THR A 7 -17.69 -14.55 -0.30
N MET A 8 -16.54 -15.09 0.13
CA MET A 8 -15.24 -14.73 -0.49
C MET A 8 -15.34 -15.01 -1.99
N GLY A 9 -14.88 -14.06 -2.81
CA GLY A 9 -14.79 -14.22 -4.26
C GLY A 9 -13.85 -15.36 -4.64
N LYS A 10 -13.89 -15.75 -5.91
CA LYS A 10 -13.03 -16.82 -6.46
C LYS A 10 -11.56 -16.38 -6.51
N TYR A 11 -11.31 -15.12 -6.82
CA TYR A 11 -9.97 -14.53 -6.99
C TYR A 11 -9.68 -13.46 -5.94
N PHE A 12 -10.67 -12.60 -5.65
CA PHE A 12 -10.52 -11.47 -4.75
C PHE A 12 -10.85 -11.85 -3.31
N GLY A 13 -9.83 -11.87 -2.46
CA GLY A 13 -9.98 -12.00 -1.01
C GLY A 13 -10.04 -10.64 -0.31
N THR A 14 -9.82 -10.64 1.01
CA THR A 14 -9.78 -9.41 1.83
C THR A 14 -8.76 -8.39 1.30
N ASP A 15 -7.61 -8.89 0.83
CA ASP A 15 -6.46 -8.08 0.40
C ASP A 15 -6.23 -8.09 -1.12
N GLY A 16 -7.28 -8.22 -1.91
CA GLY A 16 -7.21 -8.29 -3.36
C GLY A 16 -6.95 -9.69 -3.91
N PHE A 17 -6.53 -9.78 -5.16
CA PHE A 17 -6.16 -11.03 -5.82
C PHE A 17 -4.68 -11.32 -5.58
N ARG A 18 -4.35 -12.33 -4.79
CA ARG A 18 -2.98 -12.73 -4.46
C ARG A 18 -2.67 -14.15 -4.93
N GLY A 19 -1.40 -14.38 -5.29
CA GLY A 19 -0.89 -15.71 -5.61
C GLY A 19 0.52 -15.70 -6.17
N GLU A 20 1.08 -16.89 -6.33
CA GLU A 20 2.40 -17.07 -6.96
C GLU A 20 2.35 -16.56 -8.41
N ALA A 21 3.28 -15.68 -8.74
CA ALA A 21 3.35 -15.03 -10.06
C ALA A 21 3.56 -16.06 -11.19
N ASN A 22 2.78 -15.92 -12.26
CA ASN A 22 2.73 -16.82 -13.42
C ASN A 22 2.22 -18.25 -13.13
N LYS A 23 1.74 -18.52 -11.93
CA LYS A 23 1.15 -19.80 -11.55
C LYS A 23 -0.31 -19.64 -11.14
N VAL A 24 -0.59 -18.73 -10.21
CA VAL A 24 -1.93 -18.39 -9.73
C VAL A 24 -2.38 -17.05 -10.28
N LEU A 25 -1.56 -16.02 -10.13
CA LEU A 25 -1.76 -14.69 -10.69
C LEU A 25 -0.88 -14.54 -11.93
N THR A 26 -1.49 -14.32 -13.10
CA THR A 26 -0.79 -14.23 -14.39
C THR A 26 -0.89 -12.84 -15.00
N ALA A 27 -0.05 -12.55 -16.00
CA ALA A 27 -0.13 -11.32 -16.77
C ALA A 27 -1.49 -11.18 -17.51
N ASP A 28 -2.13 -12.30 -17.93
CA ASP A 28 -3.46 -12.28 -18.52
C ASP A 28 -4.52 -11.81 -17.52
N HIS A 29 -4.46 -12.30 -16.26
CA HIS A 29 -5.34 -11.80 -15.21
C HIS A 29 -5.17 -10.29 -15.00
N ALA A 30 -3.93 -9.80 -14.93
CA ALA A 30 -3.65 -8.37 -14.78
C ALA A 30 -4.16 -7.56 -15.99
N TYR A 31 -3.97 -8.06 -17.22
CA TYR A 31 -4.50 -7.44 -18.42
C TYR A 31 -6.03 -7.34 -18.38
N LYS A 32 -6.72 -8.42 -18.03
CA LYS A 32 -8.19 -8.46 -17.92
C LYS A 32 -8.69 -7.51 -16.81
N ILE A 33 -8.00 -7.46 -15.65
CA ILE A 33 -8.30 -6.49 -14.60
C ILE A 33 -8.21 -5.07 -15.16
N GLY A 34 -7.12 -4.75 -15.85
CA GLY A 34 -6.95 -3.46 -16.52
C GLY A 34 -8.02 -3.16 -17.55
N ARG A 35 -8.40 -4.16 -18.38
CA ARG A 35 -9.47 -4.04 -19.36
C ARG A 35 -10.81 -3.69 -18.73
N TYR A 36 -11.19 -4.45 -17.68
CA TYR A 36 -12.45 -4.23 -16.99
C TYR A 36 -12.50 -2.88 -16.30
N LEU A 37 -11.50 -2.53 -15.51
CA LEU A 37 -11.46 -1.26 -14.78
C LEU A 37 -11.40 -0.06 -15.74
N GLY A 38 -10.58 -0.16 -16.79
CA GLY A 38 -10.50 0.86 -17.83
C GLY A 38 -11.84 1.09 -18.53
N TRP A 39 -12.58 0.03 -18.85
CA TRP A 39 -13.93 0.12 -19.41
C TRP A 39 -14.92 0.66 -18.39
N TYR A 40 -14.93 0.15 -17.16
CA TYR A 40 -15.88 0.50 -16.10
C TYR A 40 -15.83 1.99 -15.73
N TYR A 41 -14.64 2.54 -15.56
CA TYR A 41 -14.48 3.95 -15.19
C TYR A 41 -14.47 4.91 -16.40
N ASN A 42 -14.53 4.42 -17.62
CA ASN A 42 -14.52 5.24 -18.85
C ASN A 42 -15.92 5.47 -19.45
N GLN A 43 -17.02 5.21 -18.72
CA GLN A 43 -18.38 5.26 -19.28
C GLN A 43 -18.90 6.69 -19.47
N ASN A 44 -18.63 7.60 -18.54
CA ASN A 44 -19.20 8.95 -18.54
C ASN A 44 -18.16 10.04 -18.82
N HIS A 45 -16.90 9.76 -18.57
CA HIS A 45 -15.75 10.65 -18.81
C HIS A 45 -14.52 9.78 -19.07
N ARG A 46 -13.42 10.41 -19.44
CA ARG A 46 -12.16 9.68 -19.63
C ARG A 46 -11.63 9.22 -18.27
N GLY A 47 -11.68 7.92 -18.03
CA GLY A 47 -11.27 7.32 -16.76
C GLY A 47 -9.80 7.58 -16.45
N ARG A 48 -9.48 7.89 -15.20
CA ARG A 48 -8.14 8.16 -14.68
C ARG A 48 -7.80 7.13 -13.61
N ILE A 49 -6.86 6.23 -13.92
CA ILE A 49 -6.48 5.13 -13.02
C ILE A 49 -5.02 5.28 -12.64
N VAL A 50 -4.74 5.35 -11.33
CA VAL A 50 -3.37 5.44 -10.83
C VAL A 50 -2.87 4.08 -10.36
N ILE A 51 -1.60 3.75 -10.66
CA ILE A 51 -0.99 2.46 -10.35
C ILE A 51 0.29 2.69 -9.57
N GLY A 52 0.40 2.01 -8.42
CA GLY A 52 1.62 1.85 -7.65
C GLY A 52 2.04 0.38 -7.57
N LYS A 53 3.30 0.15 -7.26
CA LYS A 53 3.84 -1.21 -7.10
C LYS A 53 4.90 -1.26 -6.01
N ASP A 54 5.15 -2.46 -5.50
CA ASP A 54 6.32 -2.75 -4.68
C ASP A 54 7.56 -3.08 -5.53
N THR A 55 8.61 -3.54 -4.89
CA THR A 55 9.92 -3.80 -5.49
C THR A 55 10.06 -5.17 -6.15
N ARG A 56 9.06 -6.05 -6.07
CA ARG A 56 9.11 -7.40 -6.65
C ARG A 56 9.38 -7.37 -8.13
N ARG A 57 10.20 -8.28 -8.62
CA ARG A 57 10.49 -8.42 -10.05
C ARG A 57 9.22 -8.57 -10.89
N SER A 58 8.25 -9.37 -10.42
CA SER A 58 6.97 -9.59 -11.11
C SER A 58 6.06 -8.36 -11.10
N SER A 59 6.25 -7.39 -10.20
CA SER A 59 5.43 -6.19 -10.14
C SER A 59 5.52 -5.34 -11.41
N TYR A 60 6.65 -5.32 -12.09
CA TYR A 60 6.81 -4.65 -13.38
C TYR A 60 5.98 -5.31 -14.49
N MET A 61 5.99 -6.65 -14.54
CA MET A 61 5.18 -7.40 -15.50
C MET A 61 3.68 -7.13 -15.32
N PHE A 62 3.20 -7.15 -14.08
CA PHE A 62 1.80 -6.89 -13.78
C PHE A 62 1.41 -5.43 -14.03
N GLU A 63 2.26 -4.47 -13.67
CA GLU A 63 2.03 -3.06 -13.98
C GLU A 63 1.84 -2.84 -15.48
N TYR A 64 2.74 -3.37 -16.33
CA TYR A 64 2.63 -3.22 -17.78
C TYR A 64 1.40 -3.92 -18.36
N ALA A 65 1.02 -5.08 -17.85
CA ALA A 65 -0.20 -5.76 -18.26
C ALA A 65 -1.46 -4.97 -17.90
N LEU A 66 -1.54 -4.42 -16.67
CA LEU A 66 -2.60 -3.52 -16.25
C LEU A 66 -2.69 -2.29 -17.14
N VAL A 67 -1.56 -1.62 -17.41
CA VAL A 67 -1.49 -0.43 -18.27
C VAL A 67 -2.02 -0.73 -19.66
N ALA A 68 -1.59 -1.85 -20.26
CA ALA A 68 -2.07 -2.27 -21.58
C ALA A 68 -3.59 -2.47 -21.59
N GLY A 69 -4.15 -3.13 -20.57
CA GLY A 69 -5.59 -3.32 -20.44
C GLY A 69 -6.37 -2.03 -20.28
N ILE A 70 -5.92 -1.15 -19.38
CA ILE A 70 -6.55 0.15 -19.08
C ILE A 70 -6.59 1.01 -20.36
N THR A 71 -5.44 1.18 -21.01
CA THR A 71 -5.33 2.04 -22.19
C THR A 71 -6.09 1.49 -23.39
N ALA A 72 -6.10 0.17 -23.58
CA ALA A 72 -6.90 -0.50 -24.59
C ALA A 72 -8.41 -0.29 -24.41
N SER A 73 -8.86 0.00 -23.20
CA SER A 73 -10.26 0.32 -22.86
C SER A 73 -10.59 1.82 -22.90
N GLY A 74 -9.61 2.67 -23.20
CA GLY A 74 -9.80 4.12 -23.38
C GLY A 74 -9.55 4.98 -22.15
N ALA A 75 -9.32 4.38 -20.98
CA ALA A 75 -8.92 5.12 -19.76
C ALA A 75 -7.42 5.46 -19.77
N ASP A 76 -7.02 6.51 -19.07
CA ASP A 76 -5.62 6.87 -18.90
C ASP A 76 -5.04 6.19 -17.64
N ALA A 77 -3.83 5.65 -17.77
CA ALA A 77 -3.06 5.03 -16.69
C ALA A 77 -1.96 5.98 -16.20
N PHE A 78 -1.86 6.17 -14.88
CA PHE A 78 -0.88 7.05 -14.23
C PHE A 78 0.03 6.24 -13.32
N LEU A 79 1.34 6.28 -13.57
CA LEU A 79 2.32 5.41 -12.93
C LEU A 79 3.04 6.14 -11.79
N LEU A 80 2.79 5.73 -10.55
CA LEU A 80 3.53 6.19 -9.36
C LEU A 80 4.87 5.46 -9.22
N HIS A 81 5.06 4.38 -10.00
CA HIS A 81 6.20 3.47 -9.86
C HIS A 81 6.25 2.81 -8.48
N VAL A 82 7.46 2.57 -7.95
CA VAL A 82 7.59 1.96 -6.62
C VAL A 82 7.14 2.96 -5.56
N THR A 83 6.05 2.60 -4.87
CA THR A 83 5.43 3.41 -3.81
C THR A 83 4.62 2.51 -2.87
N THR A 84 4.20 3.06 -1.73
CA THR A 84 3.46 2.33 -0.70
C THR A 84 1.96 2.25 -1.00
N THR A 85 1.27 1.25 -0.44
CA THR A 85 -0.20 1.15 -0.51
C THR A 85 -0.89 2.40 0.02
N PRO A 86 -0.50 2.98 1.18
CA PRO A 86 -1.07 4.24 1.65
C PRO A 86 -0.83 5.43 0.70
N SER A 87 0.29 5.45 -0.04
CA SER A 87 0.56 6.47 -1.05
C SER A 87 -0.46 6.41 -2.20
N VAL A 88 -0.77 5.20 -2.70
CA VAL A 88 -1.80 5.02 -3.74
C VAL A 88 -3.15 5.53 -3.24
N ALA A 89 -3.58 5.10 -2.05
CA ALA A 89 -4.86 5.52 -1.46
C ALA A 89 -4.93 7.04 -1.25
N TYR A 90 -3.83 7.66 -0.82
CA TYR A 90 -3.74 9.11 -0.66
C TYR A 90 -3.90 9.84 -1.99
N VAL A 91 -3.14 9.44 -3.02
CA VAL A 91 -3.15 10.08 -4.33
C VAL A 91 -4.52 9.94 -5.01
N VAL A 92 -5.13 8.74 -4.95
CA VAL A 92 -6.48 8.54 -5.48
C VAL A 92 -7.46 9.57 -4.94
N ARG A 93 -7.51 9.68 -3.62
CA ARG A 93 -8.47 10.53 -2.91
C ARG A 93 -8.21 12.02 -3.11
N THR A 94 -6.94 12.44 -3.10
CA THR A 94 -6.59 13.87 -3.08
C THR A 94 -6.45 14.48 -4.46
N GLU A 95 -6.31 13.66 -5.51
CA GLU A 95 -6.07 14.14 -6.87
C GLU A 95 -7.16 13.71 -7.85
N ASN A 96 -8.33 13.32 -7.33
CA ASN A 96 -9.53 12.99 -8.09
C ASN A 96 -9.28 11.92 -9.16
N PHE A 97 -8.61 10.82 -8.79
CA PHE A 97 -8.57 9.63 -9.61
C PHE A 97 -9.82 8.80 -9.39
N ASP A 98 -10.30 8.13 -10.44
CA ASP A 98 -11.47 7.26 -10.36
C ASP A 98 -11.16 5.94 -9.65
N CYS A 99 -9.92 5.48 -9.79
CA CYS A 99 -9.48 4.18 -9.27
C CYS A 99 -7.99 4.20 -8.97
N GLY A 100 -7.60 3.46 -7.94
CA GLY A 100 -6.20 3.16 -7.61
C GLY A 100 -5.93 1.67 -7.63
N ILE A 101 -4.75 1.31 -8.12
CA ILE A 101 -4.30 -0.08 -8.15
C ILE A 101 -2.94 -0.16 -7.45
N MET A 102 -2.81 -1.07 -6.49
CA MET A 102 -1.52 -1.42 -5.89
C MET A 102 -1.12 -2.84 -6.26
N VAL A 103 0.06 -2.98 -6.86
CA VAL A 103 0.65 -4.27 -7.22
C VAL A 103 1.62 -4.69 -6.14
N SER A 104 1.16 -5.54 -5.23
CA SER A 104 1.94 -6.07 -4.11
C SER A 104 1.25 -7.25 -3.43
N ALA A 105 2.04 -8.17 -2.87
CA ALA A 105 1.57 -9.19 -1.94
C ALA A 105 2.01 -8.90 -0.48
N SER A 106 2.25 -7.62 -0.12
CA SER A 106 2.56 -7.19 1.25
C SER A 106 3.77 -7.95 1.83
N HIS A 107 3.59 -8.68 2.93
CA HIS A 107 4.64 -9.42 3.63
C HIS A 107 4.98 -10.80 3.06
N ASN A 108 4.31 -11.25 1.98
CA ASN A 108 4.60 -12.53 1.35
C ASN A 108 6.01 -12.58 0.73
N PRO A 109 6.56 -13.78 0.47
CA PRO A 109 7.81 -13.95 -0.27
C PRO A 109 7.77 -13.29 -1.66
N TYR A 110 8.96 -13.05 -2.25
CA TYR A 110 9.10 -12.31 -3.52
C TYR A 110 8.41 -12.97 -4.73
N TYR A 111 8.23 -14.29 -4.72
CA TYR A 111 7.61 -15.04 -5.81
C TYR A 111 6.08 -14.91 -5.83
N ASP A 112 5.46 -14.52 -4.72
CA ASP A 112 4.06 -14.12 -4.68
C ASP A 112 3.91 -12.67 -5.15
N ASN A 113 2.73 -12.36 -5.69
CA ASN A 113 2.31 -10.99 -5.95
C ASN A 113 0.80 -10.84 -5.75
N GLY A 114 0.32 -9.61 -5.84
CA GLY A 114 -1.10 -9.32 -5.68
C GLY A 114 -1.52 -8.04 -6.40
N ILE A 115 -2.81 -7.93 -6.63
CA ILE A 115 -3.44 -6.73 -7.20
C ILE A 115 -4.56 -6.31 -6.25
N LYS A 116 -4.36 -5.17 -5.57
CA LYS A 116 -5.36 -4.51 -4.72
C LYS A 116 -5.97 -3.38 -5.53
N VAL A 117 -7.30 -3.30 -5.56
CA VAL A 117 -8.03 -2.24 -6.29
C VAL A 117 -8.79 -1.37 -5.29
N MET A 118 -8.69 -0.05 -5.48
CA MET A 118 -9.30 0.97 -4.63
C MET A 118 -10.23 1.85 -5.46
N ASP A 119 -11.34 2.26 -4.88
CA ASP A 119 -12.24 3.26 -5.46
C ASP A 119 -11.66 4.69 -5.41
N GLY A 120 -12.38 5.67 -5.94
CA GLY A 120 -11.99 7.09 -5.94
C GLY A 120 -11.81 7.71 -4.55
N ASN A 121 -12.28 7.07 -3.49
CA ASN A 121 -12.07 7.48 -2.10
C ASN A 121 -10.84 6.84 -1.44
N GLY A 122 -10.15 5.97 -2.17
CA GLY A 122 -8.99 5.21 -1.66
C GLY A 122 -9.38 4.03 -0.78
N HIS A 123 -10.64 3.59 -0.83
CA HIS A 123 -11.12 2.40 -0.14
C HIS A 123 -11.10 1.19 -1.09
N LYS A 124 -11.12 -0.01 -0.52
CA LYS A 124 -11.30 -1.23 -1.31
C LYS A 124 -12.57 -1.11 -2.16
N ILE A 125 -12.52 -1.53 -3.42
CA ILE A 125 -13.71 -1.55 -4.31
C ILE A 125 -14.85 -2.39 -3.71
N SER A 126 -16.08 -2.09 -4.10
CA SER A 126 -17.25 -2.79 -3.60
C SER A 126 -17.28 -4.27 -4.04
N ALA A 127 -17.93 -5.11 -3.24
CA ALA A 127 -18.09 -6.52 -3.54
C ALA A 127 -18.83 -6.77 -4.88
N GLU A 128 -19.70 -5.86 -5.29
CA GLU A 128 -20.40 -5.92 -6.58
C GLU A 128 -19.43 -5.73 -7.75
N VAL A 129 -18.50 -4.78 -7.62
CA VAL A 129 -17.46 -4.53 -8.65
C VAL A 129 -16.47 -5.68 -8.67
N GLU A 130 -16.05 -6.22 -7.51
CA GLU A 130 -15.21 -7.42 -7.44
C GLU A 130 -15.87 -8.61 -8.15
N ALA A 131 -17.13 -8.90 -7.85
CA ALA A 131 -17.86 -10.01 -8.46
C ALA A 131 -18.03 -9.86 -9.98
N ALA A 132 -18.25 -8.64 -10.47
CA ALA A 132 -18.34 -8.38 -11.90
C ALA A 132 -16.96 -8.53 -12.59
N LEU A 133 -15.89 -8.07 -11.93
CA LEU A 133 -14.52 -8.24 -12.39
C LEU A 133 -14.14 -9.72 -12.49
N GLU A 134 -14.49 -10.53 -11.50
CA GLU A 134 -14.28 -11.99 -11.54
C GLU A 134 -15.00 -12.67 -12.71
N LYS A 135 -16.26 -12.32 -12.96
CA LYS A 135 -17.00 -12.80 -14.13
C LYS A 135 -16.32 -12.45 -15.45
N TYR A 136 -15.76 -11.26 -15.55
CA TYR A 136 -15.02 -10.86 -16.73
C TYR A 136 -13.72 -11.66 -16.90
N ILE A 137 -12.99 -11.90 -15.82
CA ILE A 137 -11.78 -12.74 -15.82
C ILE A 137 -12.12 -14.15 -16.32
N ASP A 138 -13.23 -14.72 -15.87
CA ASP A 138 -13.70 -16.06 -16.28
C ASP A 138 -14.34 -16.10 -17.69
N GLY A 139 -14.49 -14.94 -18.36
CA GLY A 139 -15.07 -14.87 -19.71
C GLY A 139 -16.61 -14.91 -19.74
N GLU A 140 -17.28 -14.81 -18.58
CA GLU A 140 -18.75 -14.88 -18.50
C GLU A 140 -19.45 -13.61 -18.99
N MET A 141 -18.73 -12.49 -19.12
CA MET A 141 -19.29 -11.21 -19.59
C MET A 141 -19.08 -10.97 -21.09
N GLY A 142 -18.42 -11.90 -21.80
CA GLY A 142 -17.99 -11.68 -23.19
C GLY A 142 -16.86 -10.64 -23.32
N GLU A 143 -16.56 -10.23 -24.53
CA GLU A 143 -15.51 -9.24 -24.78
C GLU A 143 -16.01 -7.82 -24.62
N LEU A 144 -15.28 -7.02 -23.83
CA LEU A 144 -15.52 -5.58 -23.70
C LEU A 144 -14.97 -4.85 -24.95
N PRO A 145 -15.60 -3.74 -25.38
CA PRO A 145 -15.16 -2.99 -26.54
C PRO A 145 -13.75 -2.44 -26.36
N PHE A 146 -12.97 -2.42 -27.45
CA PHE A 146 -11.70 -1.73 -27.51
C PHE A 146 -11.89 -0.25 -27.88
N ALA A 147 -11.12 0.62 -27.26
CA ALA A 147 -11.02 1.99 -27.70
C ALA A 147 -10.29 2.06 -29.05
N LEU A 148 -10.77 2.92 -29.93
CA LEU A 148 -10.22 3.06 -31.28
C LEU A 148 -9.67 4.47 -31.51
N ARG A 149 -8.62 4.58 -32.32
CA ARG A 149 -8.04 5.84 -32.80
C ARG A 149 -7.65 6.76 -31.61
N ASP A 150 -8.18 7.98 -31.59
CA ASP A 150 -7.96 9.01 -30.58
C ASP A 150 -8.59 8.68 -29.20
N LYS A 151 -9.43 7.65 -29.16
CA LYS A 151 -10.03 7.18 -27.89
C LYS A 151 -9.16 6.21 -27.10
N VAL A 152 -8.07 5.70 -27.69
CA VAL A 152 -7.10 4.87 -26.94
C VAL A 152 -6.53 5.69 -25.77
N GLY A 153 -6.42 5.08 -24.59
CA GLY A 153 -5.89 5.72 -23.39
C GLY A 153 -4.38 5.95 -23.48
N VAL A 154 -3.86 6.75 -22.58
CA VAL A 154 -2.43 7.11 -22.50
C VAL A 154 -1.84 6.66 -21.19
N ALA A 155 -0.63 6.09 -21.21
CA ALA A 155 0.18 5.87 -20.03
C ALA A 155 1.01 7.14 -19.71
N ARG A 156 0.98 7.58 -18.46
CA ARG A 156 1.68 8.77 -17.99
C ARG A 156 2.55 8.45 -16.79
N ASP A 157 3.78 8.92 -16.79
CA ASP A 157 4.58 9.00 -15.57
C ASP A 157 3.91 9.96 -14.58
N TYR A 158 3.72 9.51 -13.34
CA TYR A 158 3.10 10.31 -12.29
C TYR A 158 3.86 10.25 -10.95
N ALA A 159 5.17 10.15 -11.01
CA ALA A 159 6.04 10.13 -9.82
C ALA A 159 5.81 11.34 -8.91
N ILE A 160 5.29 12.46 -9.45
CA ILE A 160 4.92 13.64 -8.67
C ILE A 160 3.85 13.35 -7.60
N GLY A 161 2.93 12.41 -7.85
CA GLY A 161 1.93 11.99 -6.86
C GLY A 161 2.58 11.37 -5.63
N ARG A 162 3.59 10.50 -5.82
CA ARG A 162 4.39 9.96 -4.72
C ARG A 162 5.10 11.07 -3.93
N ASN A 163 5.68 12.06 -4.60
CA ASN A 163 6.36 13.17 -3.94
C ASN A 163 5.39 14.04 -3.11
N ARG A 164 4.15 14.21 -3.58
CA ARG A 164 3.09 14.87 -2.80
C ARG A 164 2.73 14.10 -1.54
N TYR A 165 2.68 12.76 -1.62
CA TYR A 165 2.47 11.92 -0.44
C TYR A 165 3.61 12.08 0.58
N ILE A 166 4.88 12.13 0.14
CA ILE A 166 6.02 12.41 1.01
C ILE A 166 5.84 13.79 1.68
N GLY A 167 5.49 14.82 0.92
CA GLY A 167 5.20 16.16 1.46
C GLY A 167 4.06 16.15 2.48
N TYR A 168 3.01 15.38 2.22
CA TYR A 168 1.92 15.18 3.17
C TYR A 168 2.40 14.54 4.48
N LEU A 169 3.19 13.46 4.42
CA LEU A 169 3.73 12.82 5.62
C LEU A 169 4.57 13.79 6.46
N ILE A 170 5.43 14.59 5.81
CA ILE A 170 6.24 15.62 6.48
C ILE A 170 5.33 16.65 7.16
N SER A 171 4.24 17.05 6.52
CA SER A 171 3.29 18.05 7.06
C SER A 171 2.51 17.58 8.29
N LEU A 172 2.48 16.27 8.58
CA LEU A 172 1.81 15.73 9.78
C LEU A 172 2.62 15.95 11.06
N ALA A 173 3.94 16.18 10.94
CA ALA A 173 4.78 16.42 12.09
C ALA A 173 4.48 17.78 12.72
N THR A 174 4.30 17.79 14.04
CA THR A 174 4.00 19.02 14.80
C THR A 174 5.25 19.68 15.39
N ARG A 175 6.41 19.04 15.24
CA ARG A 175 7.71 19.52 15.73
C ARG A 175 8.86 18.92 14.90
N SER A 176 10.04 19.53 14.98
CA SER A 176 11.27 18.96 14.43
C SER A 176 11.68 17.70 15.19
N TYR A 177 12.34 16.77 14.47
CA TYR A 177 12.99 15.59 15.04
C TYR A 177 14.52 15.78 15.10
N ASP A 178 14.99 17.03 15.07
CA ASP A 178 16.40 17.35 15.21
C ASP A 178 16.99 16.75 16.50
N GLY A 179 18.17 16.13 16.39
CA GLY A 179 18.80 15.39 17.47
C GLY A 179 18.33 13.95 17.66
N MET A 180 17.18 13.55 17.10
CA MET A 180 16.70 12.15 17.17
C MET A 180 17.49 11.23 16.25
N ARG A 181 17.77 10.02 16.73
CA ARG A 181 18.45 8.94 16.01
C ARG A 181 17.46 7.80 15.77
N VAL A 182 17.06 7.61 14.52
CA VAL A 182 15.95 6.71 14.16
C VAL A 182 16.44 5.56 13.29
N GLY A 183 16.12 4.33 13.68
CA GLY A 183 16.31 3.11 12.88
C GLY A 183 15.15 2.88 11.92
N LEU A 184 15.42 2.51 10.68
CA LEU A 184 14.39 2.20 9.68
C LEU A 184 14.70 0.86 9.02
N ASP A 185 13.76 -0.07 9.04
CA ASP A 185 13.81 -1.29 8.25
C ASP A 185 12.75 -1.20 7.15
N CYS A 186 13.22 -1.02 5.92
CA CYS A 186 12.38 -0.83 4.75
C CYS A 186 12.01 -2.15 4.04
N SER A 187 12.28 -3.31 4.64
CA SER A 187 11.94 -4.65 4.11
C SER A 187 12.41 -4.94 2.67
N ASN A 188 13.37 -4.18 2.12
CA ASN A 188 13.64 -4.12 0.68
C ASN A 188 12.37 -3.89 -0.17
N GLY A 189 11.37 -3.26 0.42
CA GLY A 189 10.04 -3.01 -0.12
C GLY A 189 9.84 -1.57 -0.58
N SER A 190 8.60 -1.18 -0.68
CA SER A 190 8.16 0.11 -1.26
C SER A 190 8.59 1.35 -0.48
N THR A 191 8.96 1.20 0.81
CA THR A 191 9.45 2.32 1.65
C THR A 191 10.91 2.68 1.42
N PHE A 192 11.68 1.89 0.66
CA PHE A 192 13.15 2.03 0.53
C PHE A 192 13.59 3.45 0.14
N ASN A 193 12.79 4.18 -0.60
CA ASN A 193 13.06 5.56 -1.05
C ASN A 193 12.13 6.61 -0.42
N ILE A 194 11.23 6.21 0.48
CA ILE A 194 10.23 7.11 1.11
C ILE A 194 10.58 7.36 2.57
N ALA A 195 10.76 6.30 3.37
CA ALA A 195 10.88 6.42 4.81
C ALA A 195 12.05 7.32 5.22
N LYS A 196 13.25 7.06 4.68
CA LYS A 196 14.43 7.90 4.93
C LYS A 196 14.17 9.36 4.57
N SER A 197 13.58 9.62 3.39
CA SER A 197 13.33 10.99 2.92
C SER A 197 12.43 11.78 3.86
N VAL A 198 11.41 11.12 4.44
CA VAL A 198 10.48 11.75 5.40
C VAL A 198 11.20 12.09 6.70
N PHE A 199 11.90 11.14 7.31
CA PHE A 199 12.57 11.36 8.60
C PHE A 199 13.74 12.34 8.49
N ASP A 200 14.53 12.29 7.43
CA ASP A 200 15.61 13.25 7.18
C ASP A 200 15.07 14.68 6.99
N ALA A 201 13.97 14.84 6.25
CA ALA A 201 13.32 16.14 6.08
C ALA A 201 12.77 16.72 7.40
N LEU A 202 12.46 15.86 8.37
CA LEU A 202 12.04 16.25 9.72
C LEU A 202 13.22 16.54 10.66
N GLY A 203 14.47 16.35 10.20
CA GLY A 203 15.69 16.61 10.97
C GLY A 203 16.26 15.41 11.72
N ALA A 204 15.66 14.23 11.62
CA ALA A 204 16.17 13.04 12.29
C ALA A 204 17.46 12.52 11.61
N LYS A 205 18.38 11.96 12.41
CA LYS A 205 19.50 11.17 11.90
C LYS A 205 19.07 9.72 11.70
N THR A 206 18.91 9.30 10.45
CA THR A 206 18.39 7.97 10.10
C THR A 206 19.49 6.93 9.92
N TYR A 207 19.18 5.69 10.32
CA TYR A 207 19.98 4.49 10.14
C TYR A 207 19.10 3.44 9.47
N VAL A 208 19.40 3.07 8.22
CA VAL A 208 18.49 2.29 7.39
C VAL A 208 19.07 0.91 7.11
N VAL A 209 18.20 -0.11 7.20
CA VAL A 209 18.45 -1.48 6.74
C VAL A 209 17.32 -1.92 5.81
N GLY A 210 17.52 -2.99 5.05
CA GLY A 210 16.50 -3.48 4.12
C GLY A 210 16.10 -2.44 3.06
N ASN A 211 17.05 -1.67 2.50
CA ASN A 211 16.79 -0.62 1.52
C ASN A 211 17.55 -0.76 0.20
N GLU A 212 18.00 -1.98 -0.11
CA GLU A 212 18.68 -2.32 -1.37
C GLU A 212 17.89 -3.41 -2.12
N PRO A 213 16.70 -3.07 -2.66
CA PRO A 213 15.86 -4.04 -3.32
C PRO A 213 16.48 -4.53 -4.64
N ASP A 214 16.54 -5.86 -4.83
CA ASP A 214 16.99 -6.52 -6.06
C ASP A 214 15.86 -7.19 -6.85
N GLY A 215 14.63 -7.09 -6.34
CA GLY A 215 13.43 -7.69 -6.91
C GLY A 215 13.12 -9.10 -6.39
N THR A 216 14.03 -9.70 -5.62
CA THR A 216 13.87 -11.05 -5.06
C THR A 216 14.07 -11.11 -3.54
N ASN A 217 14.55 -10.03 -2.94
CA ASN A 217 14.89 -9.96 -1.52
C ASN A 217 13.88 -9.24 -0.63
N ILE A 218 12.70 -8.86 -1.15
CA ILE A 218 11.64 -8.22 -0.36
C ILE A 218 11.20 -9.12 0.80
N ASN A 219 11.09 -8.55 2.01
CA ASN A 219 10.73 -9.25 3.26
C ASN A 219 11.67 -10.38 3.67
N MET A 220 12.80 -10.59 3.00
CA MET A 220 13.70 -11.70 3.29
C MET A 220 14.54 -11.42 4.54
N GLY A 221 14.11 -11.95 5.68
CA GLY A 221 14.75 -11.77 6.98
C GLY A 221 14.79 -10.29 7.44
N CYS A 222 13.85 -9.46 6.99
CA CYS A 222 13.74 -8.04 7.34
C CYS A 222 12.28 -7.59 7.32
N GLY A 223 12.03 -6.36 7.76
CA GLY A 223 10.73 -5.74 7.81
C GLY A 223 9.88 -6.15 9.02
N SER A 224 8.59 -5.83 8.98
CA SER A 224 7.67 -5.93 10.13
C SER A 224 7.40 -7.36 10.62
N THR A 225 7.74 -8.39 9.83
CA THR A 225 7.62 -9.79 10.24
C THR A 225 8.93 -10.39 10.76
N HIS A 226 10.04 -9.65 10.66
CA HIS A 226 11.40 -10.06 11.08
C HIS A 226 12.15 -8.86 11.66
N ILE A 227 11.71 -8.40 12.84
CA ILE A 227 12.20 -7.15 13.47
C ILE A 227 13.57 -7.29 14.15
N GLU A 228 14.14 -8.50 14.21
CA GLU A 228 15.37 -8.80 14.96
C GLU A 228 16.56 -7.95 14.47
N ASN A 229 16.64 -7.69 13.15
CA ASN A 229 17.68 -6.83 12.59
C ASN A 229 17.52 -5.37 13.03
N LEU A 230 16.30 -4.85 13.07
CA LEU A 230 16.02 -3.51 13.57
C LEU A 230 16.30 -3.40 15.08
N GLN A 231 15.88 -4.38 15.87
CA GLN A 231 16.14 -4.43 17.32
C GLN A 231 17.65 -4.40 17.61
N ARG A 232 18.44 -5.18 16.86
CA ARG A 232 19.90 -5.18 16.96
C ARG A 232 20.49 -3.84 16.56
N LEU A 233 20.05 -3.26 15.43
CA LEU A 233 20.50 -1.95 14.96
C LEU A 233 20.26 -0.85 16.00
N VAL A 234 19.08 -0.83 16.61
CA VAL A 234 18.71 0.15 17.66
C VAL A 234 19.69 0.06 18.85
N ARG A 235 19.93 -1.15 19.35
CA ARG A 235 20.85 -1.37 20.48
C ARG A 235 22.30 -1.03 20.15
N GLU A 236 22.82 -1.55 19.02
CA GLU A 236 24.23 -1.37 18.64
C GLU A 236 24.59 0.09 18.33
N LYS A 237 23.63 0.83 17.79
CA LYS A 237 23.82 2.24 17.45
C LYS A 237 23.31 3.20 18.51
N ASN A 238 22.74 2.71 19.62
CA ASN A 238 22.10 3.50 20.66
C ASN A 238 21.09 4.50 20.06
N LEU A 239 20.12 3.99 19.30
CA LEU A 239 19.09 4.80 18.65
C LEU A 239 17.94 5.08 19.63
N ASP A 240 17.21 6.18 19.44
CA ASP A 240 16.08 6.55 20.28
C ASP A 240 14.85 5.67 20.00
N CYS A 241 14.69 5.22 18.76
CA CYS A 241 13.62 4.31 18.36
C CYS A 241 13.92 3.70 16.99
N GLY A 242 13.07 2.75 16.57
CA GLY A 242 13.11 2.19 15.23
C GLY A 242 11.73 1.86 14.70
N PHE A 243 11.61 1.78 13.36
CA PHE A 243 10.37 1.42 12.66
C PHE A 243 10.66 0.41 11.56
N ALA A 244 9.92 -0.71 11.57
CA ALA A 244 9.98 -1.73 10.54
C ALA A 244 8.68 -1.74 9.75
N PHE A 245 8.78 -1.76 8.43
CA PHE A 245 7.64 -1.79 7.52
C PHE A 245 7.53 -3.15 6.84
N ASP A 246 6.37 -3.52 6.32
CA ASP A 246 6.24 -4.63 5.39
C ASP A 246 6.40 -4.15 3.93
N GLY A 247 6.35 -5.09 2.99
CA GLY A 247 6.73 -4.84 1.59
C GLY A 247 5.98 -3.70 0.89
N ASP A 248 4.73 -3.42 1.26
CA ASP A 248 3.92 -2.31 0.72
C ASP A 248 3.54 -1.25 1.77
N ALA A 249 4.09 -1.40 2.98
CA ALA A 249 4.01 -0.43 4.08
C ALA A 249 2.59 -0.05 4.51
N ASP A 250 1.67 -0.99 4.48
CA ASP A 250 0.39 -0.86 5.18
C ASP A 250 0.49 -1.31 6.65
N ARG A 251 1.65 -1.89 7.06
CA ARG A 251 2.00 -2.27 8.42
C ARG A 251 3.29 -1.62 8.86
N CYS A 252 3.34 -1.24 10.14
CA CYS A 252 4.51 -0.68 10.78
C CYS A 252 4.62 -1.23 12.21
N ILE A 253 5.80 -1.74 12.57
CA ILE A 253 6.14 -2.15 13.92
C ILE A 253 7.19 -1.18 14.46
N ALA A 254 6.98 -0.67 15.68
CA ALA A 254 7.94 0.20 16.35
C ALA A 254 8.80 -0.59 17.35
N VAL A 255 10.01 -0.07 17.58
CA VAL A 255 10.99 -0.58 18.55
C VAL A 255 11.47 0.58 19.39
N ASP A 256 11.51 0.41 20.71
CA ASP A 256 12.00 1.41 21.66
C ASP A 256 13.54 1.48 21.69
N GLU A 257 14.10 2.38 22.51
CA GLU A 257 15.54 2.60 22.67
C GLU A 257 16.29 1.39 23.25
N ASN A 258 15.60 0.45 23.90
CA ASN A 258 16.15 -0.79 24.43
C ASN A 258 16.10 -1.95 23.41
N GLY A 259 15.54 -1.70 22.22
CA GLY A 259 15.32 -2.72 21.22
C GLY A 259 14.10 -3.61 21.51
N MET A 260 13.18 -3.17 22.36
CA MET A 260 11.94 -3.88 22.65
C MET A 260 10.84 -3.48 21.68
N GLU A 261 10.03 -4.47 21.26
CA GLU A 261 8.87 -4.19 20.40
C GLU A 261 7.84 -3.34 21.13
N VAL A 262 7.41 -2.25 20.48
CA VAL A 262 6.29 -1.43 20.95
C VAL A 262 5.01 -1.98 20.32
N HIS A 263 4.32 -2.81 21.09
CA HIS A 263 3.09 -3.48 20.66
C HIS A 263 1.98 -2.48 20.29
N GLY A 264 1.07 -2.89 19.38
CA GLY A 264 -0.01 -2.03 18.90
C GLY A 264 -0.89 -1.39 19.98
N ASP A 265 -1.10 -2.08 21.10
CA ASP A 265 -1.86 -1.51 22.22
C ASP A 265 -1.12 -0.33 22.90
N TYR A 266 0.21 -0.36 22.96
CA TYR A 266 1.00 0.81 23.40
C TYR A 266 0.85 1.98 22.42
N ILE A 267 0.81 1.71 21.11
CA ILE A 267 0.57 2.75 20.10
C ILE A 267 -0.82 3.38 20.29
N LEU A 268 -1.86 2.56 20.51
CA LEU A 268 -3.20 3.05 20.81
C LEU A 268 -3.21 3.93 22.07
N TYR A 269 -2.53 3.49 23.13
CA TYR A 269 -2.42 4.26 24.37
C TYR A 269 -1.69 5.60 24.17
N VAL A 270 -0.50 5.58 23.56
CA VAL A 270 0.32 6.78 23.34
C VAL A 270 -0.40 7.79 22.45
N CYS A 271 -0.96 7.33 21.32
CA CYS A 271 -1.72 8.19 20.41
C CYS A 271 -3.00 8.72 21.05
N GLY A 272 -3.74 7.88 21.78
CA GLY A 272 -4.96 8.28 22.48
C GLY A 272 -4.69 9.33 23.55
N LYS A 273 -3.66 9.11 24.37
CA LYS A 273 -3.20 10.06 25.39
C LYS A 273 -2.81 11.40 24.77
N TYR A 274 -1.95 11.39 23.74
CA TYR A 274 -1.54 12.61 23.04
C TYR A 274 -2.71 13.38 22.44
N LEU A 275 -3.64 12.70 21.75
CA LEU A 275 -4.83 13.34 21.18
C LEU A 275 -5.73 13.94 22.27
N LYS A 276 -5.83 13.28 23.43
CA LYS A 276 -6.59 13.80 24.57
C LYS A 276 -5.95 15.06 25.12
N GLU A 277 -4.63 15.05 25.35
CA GLU A 277 -3.86 16.22 25.84
C GLU A 277 -3.96 17.41 24.87
N CYS A 278 -4.01 17.17 23.57
CA CYS A 278 -4.20 18.18 22.53
C CYS A 278 -5.67 18.62 22.34
N GLY A 279 -6.63 18.07 23.11
CA GLY A 279 -8.06 18.35 22.93
C GLY A 279 -8.66 17.85 21.60
N ARG A 280 -7.99 16.90 20.95
CA ARG A 280 -8.36 16.37 19.62
C ARG A 280 -9.01 14.98 19.66
N LEU A 281 -9.09 14.34 20.84
CA LEU A 281 -9.71 13.04 20.99
C LEU A 281 -11.25 13.19 21.02
N GLN A 282 -11.91 12.79 19.95
CA GLN A 282 -13.35 12.89 19.82
C GLN A 282 -14.06 12.03 20.88
N ASN A 283 -15.02 12.60 21.58
CA ASN A 283 -15.80 11.96 22.63
C ASN A 283 -14.96 11.25 23.72
N ASN A 284 -13.68 11.61 23.89
CA ASN A 284 -12.73 10.91 24.77
C ASN A 284 -12.69 9.39 24.51
N THR A 285 -12.85 8.96 23.26
CA THR A 285 -13.00 7.56 22.89
C THR A 285 -11.81 7.07 22.07
N VAL A 286 -11.26 5.91 22.45
CA VAL A 286 -10.32 5.12 21.66
C VAL A 286 -11.01 3.81 21.29
N VAL A 287 -10.96 3.43 20.03
CA VAL A 287 -11.50 2.15 19.54
C VAL A 287 -10.39 1.13 19.47
N ALA A 288 -10.53 0.05 20.20
CA ALA A 288 -9.62 -1.09 20.21
C ALA A 288 -10.25 -2.30 19.53
N THR A 289 -9.48 -3.36 19.31
CA THR A 289 -9.96 -4.60 18.71
C THR A 289 -10.12 -5.71 19.76
N ILE A 290 -10.81 -6.78 19.40
CA ILE A 290 -10.90 -7.98 20.24
C ILE A 290 -9.54 -8.63 20.51
N MET A 291 -8.53 -8.30 19.71
CA MET A 291 -7.16 -8.79 19.85
C MET A 291 -6.33 -7.97 20.85
N SER A 292 -6.85 -6.84 21.34
CA SER A 292 -6.16 -6.01 22.32
C SER A 292 -6.03 -6.73 23.67
N ASN A 293 -4.90 -6.56 24.34
CA ASN A 293 -4.63 -7.24 25.61
C ASN A 293 -5.35 -6.55 26.79
N MET A 294 -5.46 -7.28 27.90
CA MET A 294 -6.13 -6.79 29.11
C MET A 294 -5.47 -5.56 29.73
N GLY A 295 -4.18 -5.30 29.43
CA GLY A 295 -3.48 -4.13 29.93
C GLY A 295 -4.00 -2.81 29.37
N LEU A 296 -4.55 -2.82 28.16
CA LEU A 296 -5.14 -1.62 27.55
C LEU A 296 -6.45 -1.19 28.23
N PHE A 297 -7.16 -2.13 28.87
CA PHE A 297 -8.47 -1.87 29.52
C PHE A 297 -8.33 -1.50 31.01
N LYS A 298 -7.14 -1.51 31.57
CA LYS A 298 -6.84 -1.06 32.95
C LYS A 298 -6.29 0.36 32.97
#